data_97e6120082e052c9c09443818ad169df
#
_entry.id   97e6120082e052c9c09443818ad169df
#
_cell.length_a   1.000
_cell.length_b   1.000
_cell.length_c   1.000
_cell.angle_alpha   90.00
_cell.angle_beta   90.00
_cell.angle_gamma   90.00
#
_symmetry.space_group_name_H-M   'P 1'
#
loop_
_entity.id
_entity.type
_entity.pdbx_description
1 polymer ?
#
loop_
_entity_poly.entity_id
_entity_poly.type
_entity_poly.pdbx_seq_one_letter_code
_entity_poly.pdbx_strand_id
1 'polypeptide(L)'
;MNDLCSTTQRALILGLLERDMTVTFVNADHDMDIEGEEFTHVSLPNLAWRGLRARTLGKAMRAWLVANKPDVSVAVIEWRVAAWVVPELERLEIPWSLMDRSPPADTGLLGRLQWRSWKSAWKAAVRSDAPGFVVSKAHQTFVEQKTGHTVCTVLQAGVNLDLFKPKSKRTTMTLVYHGRLDRHRGVLACAMLAQKARLEGLEVDVLFVGEGDLVPSLTALSEANEFIHVHQTMAQRELAELLGTCHVGLLPMPERTVWALASPLKRSEYLASGLLVFGIDHPGHRLDGVDSTWFNLVPQEDFHLAGLKILKRLAESPVSIDEPRAYAEKELGWASTIDRLEAVLTVLHQNDS
;
A
#
# COMPACT_ATOMS: atom_id res chain seq x y z
N MET A 1 -9.43 -3.60 12.24
CA MET A 1 -8.59 -2.72 11.40
C MET A 1 -8.73 -3.10 9.93
N ASN A 2 -9.59 -2.38 9.19
CA ASN A 2 -10.09 -2.83 7.88
C ASN A 2 -9.56 -2.01 6.70
N ASP A 3 -8.45 -1.29 6.84
CA ASP A 3 -7.92 -0.48 5.77
C ASP A 3 -6.45 -0.84 5.44
N LEU A 4 -6.05 -0.58 4.19
CA LEU A 4 -4.69 -0.84 3.69
C LEU A 4 -3.61 -0.08 4.47
N CYS A 5 -3.96 1.06 5.06
CA CYS A 5 -3.06 1.84 5.90
C CYS A 5 -2.75 1.11 7.19
N SER A 6 -3.73 0.43 7.79
CA SER A 6 -3.54 -0.32 9.03
C SER A 6 -2.61 -1.53 8.86
N THR A 7 -2.68 -2.25 7.75
CA THR A 7 -1.76 -3.38 7.47
C THR A 7 -0.29 -2.93 7.46
N THR A 8 0.02 -1.83 6.77
CA THR A 8 1.40 -1.31 6.73
C THR A 8 1.83 -0.76 8.09
N GLN A 9 0.97 -0.02 8.78
CA GLN A 9 1.29 0.51 10.11
C GLN A 9 1.60 -0.61 11.10
N ARG A 10 0.75 -1.65 11.12
CA ARG A 10 0.98 -2.84 11.95
C ARG A 10 2.31 -3.51 11.63
N ALA A 11 2.62 -3.72 10.36
CA ALA A 11 3.87 -4.35 9.95
C ALA A 11 5.11 -3.52 10.38
N LEU A 12 5.05 -2.20 10.26
CA LEU A 12 6.15 -1.32 10.70
C LEU A 12 6.31 -1.35 12.22
N ILE A 13 5.21 -1.31 12.99
CA ILE A 13 5.25 -1.40 14.45
C ILE A 13 5.90 -2.73 14.88
N LEU A 14 5.35 -3.86 14.41
CA LEU A 14 5.85 -5.19 14.76
C LEU A 14 7.32 -5.35 14.39
N GLY A 15 7.70 -4.91 13.19
CA GLY A 15 9.08 -5.03 12.75
C GLY A 15 10.08 -4.16 13.54
N LEU A 16 9.65 -3.02 14.09
CA LEU A 16 10.50 -2.23 15.00
C LEU A 16 10.60 -2.88 16.39
N LEU A 17 9.51 -3.48 16.90
CA LEU A 17 9.51 -4.24 18.15
C LEU A 17 10.43 -5.47 18.06
N GLU A 18 10.42 -6.20 16.94
CA GLU A 18 11.33 -7.32 16.65
C GLU A 18 12.82 -6.90 16.64
N ARG A 19 13.11 -5.58 16.61
CA ARG A 19 14.46 -4.98 16.65
C ARG A 19 14.76 -4.29 17.99
N ASP A 20 14.06 -4.70 19.03
CA ASP A 20 14.20 -4.16 20.40
C ASP A 20 13.96 -2.65 20.53
N MET A 21 13.21 -2.06 19.57
CA MET A 21 12.80 -0.65 19.65
C MET A 21 11.50 -0.52 20.45
N THR A 22 11.45 0.40 21.39
CA THR A 22 10.21 0.78 22.08
C THR A 22 9.36 1.64 21.16
N VAL A 23 8.12 1.23 20.87
CA VAL A 23 7.22 1.93 19.97
C VAL A 23 5.98 2.44 20.68
N THR A 24 5.73 3.75 20.59
CA THR A 24 4.46 4.37 20.98
C THR A 24 3.71 4.82 19.72
N PHE A 25 2.58 4.21 19.44
CA PHE A 25 1.74 4.55 18.31
C PHE A 25 0.58 5.46 18.72
N VAL A 26 0.55 6.68 18.18
CA VAL A 26 -0.41 7.71 18.57
C VAL A 26 -1.33 8.02 17.38
N ASN A 27 -2.62 7.74 17.53
CA ASN A 27 -3.62 8.05 16.50
C ASN A 27 -5.01 8.34 17.11
N ALA A 28 -6.05 8.36 16.29
CA ALA A 28 -7.45 8.53 16.73
C ALA A 28 -8.27 7.24 16.62
N ASP A 29 -7.66 6.12 16.34
CA ASP A 29 -8.31 4.82 16.25
C ASP A 29 -8.35 4.15 17.63
N HIS A 30 -9.48 3.57 18.01
CA HIS A 30 -9.66 2.92 19.31
C HIS A 30 -9.43 1.40 19.28
N ASP A 31 -9.38 0.80 18.10
CA ASP A 31 -9.39 -0.64 17.90
C ASP A 31 -8.05 -1.21 17.41
N MET A 32 -6.92 -0.62 17.83
CA MET A 32 -5.61 -1.20 17.53
C MET A 32 -5.22 -2.22 18.60
N ASP A 33 -5.67 -3.45 18.44
CA ASP A 33 -5.15 -4.58 19.18
C ASP A 33 -4.15 -5.34 18.28
N ILE A 34 -2.91 -5.41 18.73
CA ILE A 34 -1.87 -6.25 18.11
C ILE A 34 -1.64 -7.38 19.12
N GLU A 35 -2.35 -8.48 18.93
CA GLU A 35 -2.27 -9.64 19.80
C GLU A 35 -0.82 -10.09 20.04
N GLY A 36 -0.44 -10.19 21.30
CA GLY A 36 0.78 -10.86 21.75
C GLY A 36 2.03 -9.99 21.82
N GLU A 37 1.98 -8.69 21.49
CA GLU A 37 3.14 -7.79 21.55
C GLU A 37 2.90 -6.62 22.49
N GLU A 38 3.87 -6.33 23.37
CA GLU A 38 3.86 -5.15 24.24
C GLU A 38 4.27 -3.90 23.43
N PHE A 39 3.30 -3.16 22.92
CA PHE A 39 3.53 -1.82 22.41
C PHE A 39 2.54 -0.85 23.03
N THR A 40 2.93 0.42 23.11
CA THR A 40 2.05 1.45 23.65
C THR A 40 1.19 2.04 22.55
N HIS A 41 -0.13 1.83 22.64
CA HIS A 41 -1.12 2.50 21.78
C HIS A 41 -1.81 3.64 22.53
N VAL A 42 -1.76 4.83 21.96
CA VAL A 42 -2.41 6.03 22.50
C VAL A 42 -3.49 6.49 21.54
N SER A 43 -4.75 6.27 21.94
CA SER A 43 -5.90 6.79 21.20
C SER A 43 -6.24 8.20 21.67
N LEU A 44 -6.20 9.16 20.74
CA LEU A 44 -6.47 10.56 21.02
C LEU A 44 -7.83 11.00 20.48
N PRO A 45 -8.50 11.98 21.16
CA PRO A 45 -9.78 12.49 20.70
C PRO A 45 -9.68 13.12 19.30
N ASN A 46 -10.66 12.81 18.45
CA ASN A 46 -10.77 13.34 17.10
C ASN A 46 -12.21 13.74 16.79
N LEU A 47 -12.38 14.88 16.11
CA LEU A 47 -13.69 15.27 15.61
C LEU A 47 -13.97 14.57 14.28
N ALA A 48 -15.18 13.99 14.14
CA ALA A 48 -15.59 13.24 12.94
C ALA A 48 -15.76 14.12 11.68
N TRP A 49 -15.74 15.45 11.79
CA TRP A 49 -16.00 16.36 10.67
C TRP A 49 -14.86 16.38 9.66
N ARG A 50 -15.19 16.10 8.40
CA ARG A 50 -14.24 16.22 7.26
C ARG A 50 -13.61 17.60 7.25
N GLY A 51 -12.27 17.65 7.12
CA GLY A 51 -11.48 18.89 7.11
C GLY A 51 -11.00 19.37 8.49
N LEU A 52 -11.62 18.96 9.60
CA LEU A 52 -11.17 19.31 10.96
C LEU A 52 -10.43 18.19 11.67
N ARG A 53 -10.53 16.96 11.18
CA ARG A 53 -9.88 15.77 11.77
C ARG A 53 -8.39 15.98 12.01
N ALA A 54 -7.64 16.35 10.98
CA ALA A 54 -6.19 16.54 11.09
C ALA A 54 -5.80 17.66 12.09
N ARG A 55 -6.62 18.72 12.16
CA ARG A 55 -6.39 19.82 13.10
C ARG A 55 -6.64 19.40 14.55
N THR A 56 -7.74 18.71 14.83
CA THR A 56 -8.07 18.27 16.19
C THR A 56 -7.12 17.22 16.68
N LEU A 57 -6.81 16.22 15.85
CA LEU A 57 -5.82 15.19 16.15
C LEU A 57 -4.43 15.79 16.36
N GLY A 58 -3.97 16.67 15.46
CA GLY A 58 -2.65 17.30 15.60
C GLY A 58 -2.51 18.15 16.86
N LYS A 59 -3.59 18.83 17.29
CA LYS A 59 -3.58 19.55 18.58
C LYS A 59 -3.54 18.60 19.78
N ALA A 60 -4.26 17.49 19.72
CA ALA A 60 -4.25 16.48 20.78
C ALA A 60 -2.87 15.80 20.85
N MET A 61 -2.26 15.46 19.71
CA MET A 61 -0.89 14.93 19.64
C MET A 61 0.13 15.90 20.22
N ARG A 62 0.02 17.19 19.91
CA ARG A 62 0.87 18.23 20.51
C ARG A 62 0.77 18.26 22.01
N ALA A 63 -0.44 18.24 22.58
CA ALA A 63 -0.64 18.23 24.03
C ALA A 63 -0.06 16.96 24.68
N TRP A 64 -0.23 15.81 24.02
CA TRP A 64 0.33 14.55 24.47
C TRP A 64 1.88 14.59 24.49
N LEU A 65 2.52 15.11 23.43
CA LEU A 65 3.99 15.26 23.37
C LEU A 65 4.54 16.10 24.52
N VAL A 66 3.89 17.21 24.85
CA VAL A 66 4.32 18.06 25.99
C VAL A 66 4.30 17.30 27.29
N ALA A 67 3.28 16.46 27.50
CA ALA A 67 3.13 15.66 28.72
C ALA A 67 4.10 14.47 28.80
N ASN A 68 4.56 13.95 27.66
CA ASN A 68 5.32 12.70 27.56
C ASN A 68 6.72 12.89 26.95
N LYS A 69 7.24 14.12 26.88
CA LYS A 69 8.59 14.42 26.32
C LYS A 69 9.69 13.47 26.80
N PRO A 70 9.82 13.13 28.08
CA PRO A 70 10.93 12.31 28.58
C PRO A 70 10.99 10.91 27.93
N ASP A 71 9.88 10.42 27.43
CA ASP A 71 9.73 9.07 26.90
C ASP A 71 9.81 9.01 25.34
N VAL A 72 10.07 10.15 24.69
CA VAL A 72 10.11 10.25 23.22
C VAL A 72 11.49 10.66 22.76
N SER A 73 12.24 9.74 22.18
CA SER A 73 13.57 10.00 21.61
C SER A 73 13.55 10.40 20.13
N VAL A 74 12.64 9.84 19.32
CA VAL A 74 12.47 10.16 17.89
C VAL A 74 10.99 10.12 17.53
N ALA A 75 10.54 11.03 16.66
CA ALA A 75 9.15 11.07 16.20
C ALA A 75 9.02 10.87 14.68
N VAL A 76 8.07 10.03 14.24
CA VAL A 76 7.68 9.87 12.84
C VAL A 76 6.30 10.48 12.63
N ILE A 77 6.19 11.54 11.84
CA ILE A 77 4.99 12.37 11.76
C ILE A 77 4.37 12.34 10.37
N GLU A 78 3.09 11.97 10.28
CA GLU A 78 2.36 12.11 9.00
C GLU A 78 2.17 13.58 8.61
N TRP A 79 2.30 13.87 7.31
CA TRP A 79 2.16 15.23 6.77
C TRP A 79 0.84 15.92 7.14
N ARG A 80 -0.23 15.14 7.36
CA ARG A 80 -1.56 15.68 7.69
C ARG A 80 -1.60 16.40 9.02
N VAL A 81 -0.82 15.99 9.98
CA VAL A 81 -0.76 16.56 11.33
C VAL A 81 0.48 17.44 11.56
N ALA A 82 1.44 17.43 10.64
CA ALA A 82 2.72 18.09 10.76
C ALA A 82 2.63 19.58 11.15
N ALA A 83 1.68 20.33 10.58
CA ALA A 83 1.51 21.77 10.87
C ALA A 83 1.25 22.10 12.35
N TRP A 84 0.76 21.14 13.13
CA TRP A 84 0.47 21.30 14.56
C TRP A 84 1.48 20.63 15.47
N VAL A 85 2.12 19.56 15.01
CA VAL A 85 3.03 18.72 15.81
C VAL A 85 4.47 19.17 15.63
N VAL A 86 4.93 19.46 14.43
CA VAL A 86 6.34 19.82 14.14
C VAL A 86 6.82 21.02 14.94
N PRO A 87 6.09 22.16 15.06
CA PRO A 87 6.57 23.28 15.89
C PRO A 87 6.82 22.91 17.35
N GLU A 88 6.11 21.90 17.86
CA GLU A 88 6.29 21.41 19.23
C GLU A 88 7.49 20.47 19.33
N LEU A 89 7.71 19.60 18.35
CA LEU A 89 8.91 18.75 18.28
C LEU A 89 10.17 19.61 18.23
N GLU A 90 10.19 20.64 17.38
CA GLU A 90 11.30 21.60 17.28
C GLU A 90 11.55 22.33 18.62
N ARG A 91 10.48 22.78 19.30
CA ARG A 91 10.57 23.45 20.61
C ARG A 91 11.09 22.52 21.72
N LEU A 92 10.74 21.24 21.64
CA LEU A 92 11.15 20.23 22.62
C LEU A 92 12.49 19.57 22.26
N GLU A 93 13.09 19.98 21.13
CA GLU A 93 14.34 19.40 20.62
C GLU A 93 14.25 17.88 20.37
N ILE A 94 13.05 17.38 19.96
CA ILE A 94 12.85 15.98 19.61
C ILE A 94 13.13 15.79 18.12
N PRO A 95 14.13 14.96 17.74
CA PRO A 95 14.39 14.61 16.34
C PRO A 95 13.17 13.99 15.68
N TRP A 96 12.93 14.33 14.43
CA TRP A 96 11.73 13.87 13.75
C TRP A 96 11.95 13.60 12.26
N SER A 97 11.08 12.79 11.69
CA SER A 97 10.99 12.51 10.26
C SER A 97 9.57 12.67 9.76
N LEU A 98 9.42 12.99 8.47
CA LEU A 98 8.13 13.14 7.83
C LEU A 98 7.72 11.85 7.13
N MET A 99 6.55 11.29 7.47
CA MET A 99 5.96 10.18 6.76
C MET A 99 4.95 10.67 5.72
N ASP A 100 5.21 10.37 4.45
CA ASP A 100 4.30 10.62 3.35
C ASP A 100 3.95 9.31 2.63
N ARG A 101 2.80 8.75 2.95
CA ARG A 101 2.31 7.49 2.37
C ARG A 101 1.47 7.70 1.11
N SER A 102 0.98 8.91 0.91
CA SER A 102 0.28 9.33 -0.31
C SER A 102 0.12 10.84 -0.33
N PRO A 103 0.30 11.50 -1.48
CA PRO A 103 -0.06 12.89 -1.63
C PRO A 103 -1.58 13.08 -1.50
N PRO A 104 -2.06 14.32 -1.40
CA PRO A 104 -3.48 14.61 -1.38
C PRO A 104 -4.22 14.05 -2.59
N ALA A 105 -5.30 13.30 -2.34
CA ALA A 105 -6.13 12.68 -3.38
C ALA A 105 -7.47 13.41 -3.61
N ASP A 106 -7.92 14.23 -2.67
CA ASP A 106 -9.17 14.98 -2.77
C ASP A 106 -9.10 16.07 -3.86
N THR A 107 -10.26 16.38 -4.42
CA THR A 107 -10.44 17.39 -5.46
C THR A 107 -11.17 18.64 -4.89
N GLY A 108 -11.23 19.71 -5.68
CA GLY A 108 -11.92 20.94 -5.29
C GLY A 108 -11.24 21.70 -4.15
N LEU A 109 -12.01 22.36 -3.30
CA LEU A 109 -11.50 23.23 -2.23
C LEU A 109 -10.73 22.41 -1.16
N LEU A 110 -11.25 21.26 -0.77
CA LEU A 110 -10.57 20.36 0.18
C LEU A 110 -9.23 19.91 -0.34
N GLY A 111 -9.15 19.51 -1.60
CA GLY A 111 -7.90 19.14 -2.24
C GLY A 111 -6.89 20.28 -2.22
N ARG A 112 -7.31 21.53 -2.54
CA ARG A 112 -6.43 22.72 -2.47
C ARG A 112 -5.88 22.96 -1.07
N LEU A 113 -6.71 22.78 -0.03
CA LEU A 113 -6.28 22.92 1.37
C LEU A 113 -5.29 21.81 1.77
N GLN A 114 -5.56 20.59 1.38
CA GLN A 114 -4.65 19.46 1.62
C GLN A 114 -3.30 19.66 0.93
N TRP A 115 -3.28 20.14 -0.32
CA TRP A 115 -2.04 20.46 -1.03
C TRP A 115 -1.24 21.56 -0.36
N ARG A 116 -1.90 22.55 0.27
CA ARG A 116 -1.20 23.57 1.08
C ARG A 116 -0.58 22.95 2.33
N SER A 117 -1.33 22.09 3.03
CA SER A 117 -0.83 21.39 4.21
C SER A 117 0.34 20.47 3.86
N TRP A 118 0.23 19.71 2.77
CA TRP A 118 1.29 18.83 2.28
C TRP A 118 2.57 19.61 1.95
N LYS A 119 2.44 20.70 1.18
CA LYS A 119 3.59 21.58 0.88
C LYS A 119 4.21 22.22 2.12
N SER A 120 3.37 22.59 3.10
CA SER A 120 3.85 23.17 4.36
C SER A 120 4.63 22.15 5.19
N ALA A 121 4.16 20.89 5.26
CA ALA A 121 4.86 19.80 5.95
C ALA A 121 6.24 19.56 5.33
N TRP A 122 6.33 19.41 4.01
CA TRP A 122 7.60 19.22 3.32
C TRP A 122 8.55 20.44 3.43
N LYS A 123 8.00 21.66 3.41
CA LYS A 123 8.82 22.86 3.68
C LYS A 123 9.38 22.89 5.10
N ALA A 124 8.64 22.38 6.07
CA ALA A 124 9.14 22.22 7.43
C ALA A 124 10.28 21.20 7.46
N ALA A 125 10.11 20.05 6.80
CA ALA A 125 11.16 19.02 6.70
C ALA A 125 12.45 19.58 6.05
N VAL A 126 12.34 20.34 4.96
CA VAL A 126 13.50 21.01 4.33
C VAL A 126 14.18 21.98 5.29
N ARG A 127 13.40 22.82 6.01
CA ARG A 127 13.94 23.82 6.92
C ARG A 127 14.70 23.21 8.11
N SER A 128 14.21 22.08 8.62
CA SER A 128 14.77 21.40 9.80
C SER A 128 15.73 20.27 9.42
N ASP A 129 16.06 20.12 8.14
CA ASP A 129 16.85 19.01 7.58
C ASP A 129 16.33 17.62 8.05
N ALA A 130 15.02 17.53 8.27
CA ALA A 130 14.37 16.31 8.73
C ALA A 130 14.19 15.33 7.56
N PRO A 131 14.59 14.06 7.68
CA PRO A 131 14.42 13.08 6.61
C PRO A 131 12.94 12.80 6.33
N GLY A 132 12.64 12.42 5.09
CA GLY A 132 11.31 12.05 4.66
C GLY A 132 11.20 10.57 4.34
N PHE A 133 10.04 9.98 4.61
CA PHE A 133 9.68 8.64 4.15
C PHE A 133 8.60 8.72 3.08
N VAL A 134 8.81 8.05 1.98
CA VAL A 134 7.88 7.93 0.85
C VAL A 134 7.70 6.48 0.46
N VAL A 135 6.66 6.15 -0.30
CA VAL A 135 6.28 4.74 -0.54
C VAL A 135 6.81 4.14 -1.85
N SER A 136 7.35 4.96 -2.75
CA SER A 136 7.90 4.49 -4.02
C SER A 136 8.95 5.45 -4.56
N LYS A 137 9.75 4.99 -5.52
CA LYS A 137 10.74 5.82 -6.22
C LYS A 137 10.09 6.96 -7.00
N ALA A 138 8.92 6.70 -7.63
CA ALA A 138 8.13 7.73 -8.29
C ALA A 138 7.65 8.80 -7.30
N HIS A 139 7.27 8.39 -6.08
CA HIS A 139 6.88 9.32 -5.02
C HIS A 139 8.08 10.16 -4.54
N GLN A 140 9.25 9.56 -4.37
CA GLN A 140 10.49 10.26 -4.05
C GLN A 140 10.78 11.37 -5.08
N THR A 141 10.83 11.00 -6.37
CA THR A 141 11.04 11.95 -7.47
C THR A 141 9.97 13.05 -7.49
N PHE A 142 8.72 12.71 -7.23
CA PHE A 142 7.62 13.69 -7.16
C PHE A 142 7.82 14.68 -6.01
N VAL A 143 8.20 14.22 -4.82
CA VAL A 143 8.50 15.10 -3.68
C VAL A 143 9.66 16.02 -4.00
N GLU A 144 10.76 15.48 -4.51
CA GLU A 144 11.94 16.25 -4.91
C GLU A 144 11.60 17.36 -5.91
N GLN A 145 10.87 17.03 -6.97
CA GLN A 145 10.43 18.00 -7.99
C GLN A 145 9.49 19.09 -7.43
N LYS A 146 8.64 18.75 -6.46
CA LYS A 146 7.63 19.68 -5.91
C LYS A 146 8.12 20.53 -4.76
N THR A 147 9.15 20.10 -4.05
CA THR A 147 9.56 20.69 -2.77
C THR A 147 11.06 21.02 -2.72
N GLY A 148 11.88 20.41 -3.57
CA GLY A 148 13.34 20.45 -3.52
C GLY A 148 13.95 19.58 -2.42
N HIS A 149 13.15 18.76 -1.70
CA HIS A 149 13.64 17.89 -0.64
C HIS A 149 14.24 16.62 -1.21
N THR A 150 15.53 16.38 -0.95
CA THR A 150 16.30 15.26 -1.52
C THR A 150 16.54 14.12 -0.52
N VAL A 151 16.39 14.38 0.79
CA VAL A 151 16.63 13.40 1.85
C VAL A 151 15.36 12.56 2.10
N CYS A 152 15.04 11.68 1.14
CA CYS A 152 13.89 10.79 1.23
C CYS A 152 14.32 9.33 1.15
N THR A 153 13.80 8.51 2.08
CA THR A 153 13.93 7.06 2.08
C THR A 153 12.65 6.40 1.58
N VAL A 154 12.78 5.47 0.64
CA VAL A 154 11.65 4.72 0.10
C VAL A 154 11.31 3.54 1.03
N LEU A 155 10.12 3.60 1.63
CA LEU A 155 9.51 2.53 2.41
C LEU A 155 8.38 1.91 1.60
N GLN A 156 8.71 1.02 0.67
CA GLN A 156 7.69 0.37 -0.15
C GLN A 156 6.87 -0.63 0.67
N ALA A 157 5.64 -0.89 0.22
CA ALA A 157 4.77 -1.87 0.85
C ALA A 157 5.36 -3.27 0.73
N GLY A 158 5.67 -3.88 1.86
CA GLY A 158 6.15 -5.25 1.96
C GLY A 158 5.00 -6.27 1.96
N VAL A 159 5.36 -7.53 2.07
CA VAL A 159 4.42 -8.65 2.21
C VAL A 159 4.89 -9.60 3.32
N ASN A 160 3.93 -10.20 4.04
CA ASN A 160 4.23 -11.28 4.97
C ASN A 160 4.48 -12.56 4.18
N LEU A 161 5.76 -12.91 4.01
CA LEU A 161 6.21 -14.07 3.24
C LEU A 161 5.85 -15.41 3.86
N ASP A 162 5.58 -15.45 5.17
CA ASP A 162 5.12 -16.64 5.87
C ASP A 162 3.65 -16.92 5.66
N LEU A 163 2.88 -15.88 5.47
CA LEU A 163 1.46 -15.95 5.22
C LEU A 163 1.15 -16.17 3.73
N PHE A 164 1.71 -15.35 2.85
CA PHE A 164 1.48 -15.41 1.40
C PHE A 164 2.49 -16.37 0.76
N LYS A 165 2.03 -17.57 0.42
CA LYS A 165 2.85 -18.65 -0.17
C LYS A 165 2.13 -19.29 -1.35
N PRO A 166 2.87 -19.80 -2.35
CA PRO A 166 2.28 -20.62 -3.41
C PRO A 166 1.59 -21.87 -2.81
N LYS A 167 0.47 -22.24 -3.38
CA LYS A 167 -0.28 -23.47 -3.10
C LYS A 167 -0.49 -24.27 -4.39
N SER A 168 -1.04 -25.46 -4.29
CA SER A 168 -1.48 -26.20 -5.45
C SER A 168 -2.49 -25.38 -6.23
N LYS A 169 -2.16 -25.08 -7.49
CA LYS A 169 -2.99 -24.24 -8.35
C LYS A 169 -4.30 -24.94 -8.70
N ARG A 170 -5.35 -24.18 -8.91
CA ARG A 170 -6.64 -24.64 -9.41
C ARG A 170 -6.46 -25.30 -10.77
N THR A 171 -7.34 -26.22 -11.12
CA THR A 171 -7.33 -26.87 -12.46
C THR A 171 -7.70 -25.91 -13.58
N THR A 172 -8.64 -25.01 -13.31
CA THR A 172 -9.03 -23.93 -14.24
C THR A 172 -8.13 -22.72 -14.03
N MET A 173 -7.65 -22.13 -15.11
CA MET A 173 -6.88 -20.88 -15.06
C MET A 173 -7.69 -19.80 -14.33
N THR A 174 -7.18 -19.32 -13.21
CA THR A 174 -7.92 -18.42 -12.34
C THR A 174 -7.20 -17.08 -12.21
N LEU A 175 -7.89 -16.02 -12.64
CA LEU A 175 -7.51 -14.63 -12.44
C LEU A 175 -8.04 -14.14 -11.12
N VAL A 176 -7.35 -13.20 -10.46
CA VAL A 176 -7.83 -12.62 -9.21
C VAL A 176 -7.56 -11.13 -9.12
N TYR A 177 -8.56 -10.40 -8.62
CA TYR A 177 -8.41 -9.03 -8.15
C TYR A 177 -8.94 -8.93 -6.71
N HIS A 178 -8.16 -8.37 -5.79
CA HIS A 178 -8.62 -8.15 -4.42
C HIS A 178 -8.44 -6.69 -3.96
N GLY A 179 -9.22 -6.29 -2.96
CA GLY A 179 -9.24 -4.97 -2.35
C GLY A 179 -10.50 -4.17 -2.72
N ARG A 180 -10.39 -2.84 -2.82
CA ARG A 180 -11.56 -2.00 -3.12
C ARG A 180 -12.09 -2.27 -4.53
N LEU A 181 -13.37 -2.65 -4.62
CA LEU A 181 -14.11 -2.90 -5.86
C LEU A 181 -14.83 -1.63 -6.32
N ASP A 182 -14.06 -0.56 -6.51
CA ASP A 182 -14.61 0.74 -6.90
C ASP A 182 -14.47 0.99 -8.41
N ARG A 183 -15.47 1.64 -9.00
CA ARG A 183 -15.55 1.95 -10.44
C ARG A 183 -14.29 2.62 -11.00
N HIS A 184 -13.73 3.54 -10.24
CA HIS A 184 -12.58 4.29 -10.69
C HIS A 184 -11.26 3.50 -10.66
N ARG A 185 -11.26 2.26 -10.17
CA ARG A 185 -10.10 1.37 -10.13
C ARG A 185 -9.97 0.43 -11.32
N GLY A 186 -10.84 0.56 -12.33
CA GLY A 186 -10.75 -0.26 -13.54
C GLY A 186 -11.18 -1.73 -13.37
N VAL A 187 -11.83 -2.08 -12.25
CA VAL A 187 -12.16 -3.48 -11.89
C VAL A 187 -13.01 -4.18 -12.95
N LEU A 188 -13.95 -3.46 -13.61
CA LEU A 188 -14.78 -4.04 -14.68
C LEU A 188 -13.96 -4.53 -15.89
N ALA A 189 -12.77 -3.95 -16.14
CA ALA A 189 -11.90 -4.42 -17.22
C ALA A 189 -11.43 -5.86 -16.98
N CYS A 190 -11.31 -6.29 -15.72
CA CYS A 190 -10.97 -7.68 -15.38
C CYS A 190 -12.10 -8.66 -15.75
N ALA A 191 -13.36 -8.31 -15.46
CA ALA A 191 -14.51 -9.12 -15.86
C ALA A 191 -14.62 -9.22 -17.39
N MET A 192 -14.45 -8.08 -18.08
CA MET A 192 -14.46 -8.04 -19.56
C MET A 192 -13.33 -8.86 -20.18
N LEU A 193 -12.14 -8.88 -19.57
CA LEU A 193 -11.03 -9.73 -20.01
C LEU A 193 -11.39 -11.21 -19.90
N ALA A 194 -11.97 -11.64 -18.77
CA ALA A 194 -12.40 -13.02 -18.59
C ALA A 194 -13.51 -13.42 -19.58
N GLN A 195 -14.52 -12.56 -19.79
CA GLN A 195 -15.57 -12.78 -20.79
C GLN A 195 -14.98 -12.94 -22.19
N LYS A 196 -14.05 -12.06 -22.57
CA LYS A 196 -13.38 -12.15 -23.87
C LYS A 196 -12.57 -13.45 -24.01
N ALA A 197 -11.87 -13.87 -22.96
CA ALA A 197 -11.12 -15.12 -22.95
C ALA A 197 -12.05 -16.33 -23.15
N ARG A 198 -13.19 -16.37 -22.46
CA ARG A 198 -14.21 -17.42 -22.64
C ARG A 198 -14.80 -17.45 -24.06
N LEU A 199 -15.08 -16.30 -24.65
CA LEU A 199 -15.54 -16.21 -26.04
C LEU A 199 -14.50 -16.75 -27.05
N GLU A 200 -13.23 -16.67 -26.72
CA GLU A 200 -12.11 -17.21 -27.51
C GLU A 200 -11.80 -18.68 -27.19
N GLY A 201 -12.65 -19.35 -26.37
CA GLY A 201 -12.53 -20.77 -26.02
C GLY A 201 -11.55 -21.10 -24.92
N LEU A 202 -11.07 -20.12 -24.15
CA LEU A 202 -10.19 -20.37 -23.00
C LEU A 202 -11.01 -20.68 -21.74
N GLU A 203 -10.67 -21.75 -21.04
CA GLU A 203 -11.23 -22.08 -19.73
C GLU A 203 -10.58 -21.19 -18.65
N VAL A 204 -11.26 -20.08 -18.31
CA VAL A 204 -10.76 -19.06 -17.38
C VAL A 204 -11.82 -18.66 -16.38
N ASP A 205 -11.46 -18.62 -15.09
CA ASP A 205 -12.27 -18.03 -14.03
C ASP A 205 -11.68 -16.69 -13.56
N VAL A 206 -12.54 -15.79 -13.06
CA VAL A 206 -12.10 -14.56 -12.43
C VAL A 206 -12.73 -14.38 -11.05
N LEU A 207 -11.89 -14.14 -10.04
CA LEU A 207 -12.29 -13.92 -8.66
C LEU A 207 -12.15 -12.44 -8.30
N PHE A 208 -13.19 -11.87 -7.73
CA PHE A 208 -13.20 -10.53 -7.13
C PHE A 208 -13.36 -10.69 -5.62
N VAL A 209 -12.42 -10.14 -4.84
CA VAL A 209 -12.47 -10.21 -3.38
C VAL A 209 -12.43 -8.80 -2.79
N GLY A 210 -13.46 -8.42 -2.06
CA GLY A 210 -13.49 -7.12 -1.38
C GLY A 210 -14.85 -6.43 -1.37
N GLU A 211 -14.82 -5.13 -1.19
CA GLU A 211 -15.99 -4.26 -1.11
C GLU A 211 -15.83 -3.02 -1.98
N GLY A 212 -16.93 -2.39 -2.37
CA GLY A 212 -16.93 -1.16 -3.16
C GLY A 212 -18.25 -0.92 -3.88
N ASP A 213 -18.30 0.19 -4.63
CA ASP A 213 -19.49 0.63 -5.35
C ASP A 213 -19.84 -0.26 -6.56
N LEU A 214 -18.93 -1.13 -7.00
CA LEU A 214 -19.14 -2.09 -8.08
C LEU A 214 -19.66 -3.45 -7.62
N VAL A 215 -19.71 -3.75 -6.33
CA VAL A 215 -20.18 -5.06 -5.84
C VAL A 215 -21.52 -5.45 -6.44
N PRO A 216 -22.57 -4.59 -6.46
CA PRO A 216 -23.85 -4.95 -7.08
C PRO A 216 -23.74 -5.31 -8.58
N SER A 217 -22.93 -4.56 -9.33
CA SER A 217 -22.74 -4.82 -10.77
C SER A 217 -21.96 -6.11 -11.03
N LEU A 218 -20.93 -6.38 -10.21
CA LEU A 218 -20.15 -7.63 -10.31
C LEU A 218 -20.97 -8.85 -9.89
N THR A 219 -21.84 -8.72 -8.90
CA THR A 219 -22.77 -9.78 -8.49
C THR A 219 -23.75 -10.10 -9.61
N ALA A 220 -24.35 -9.09 -10.25
CA ALA A 220 -25.21 -9.33 -11.41
C ALA A 220 -24.46 -9.99 -12.59
N LEU A 221 -23.18 -9.67 -12.80
CA LEU A 221 -22.34 -10.35 -13.78
C LEU A 221 -22.07 -11.80 -13.39
N SER A 222 -21.86 -12.10 -12.11
CA SER A 222 -21.61 -13.47 -11.63
C SER A 222 -22.85 -14.36 -11.74
N GLU A 223 -24.06 -13.81 -11.58
CA GLU A 223 -25.31 -14.53 -11.80
C GLU A 223 -25.51 -14.92 -13.26
N ALA A 224 -24.99 -14.11 -14.17
CA ALA A 224 -25.09 -14.36 -15.62
C ALA A 224 -23.90 -15.15 -16.20
N ASN A 225 -22.82 -15.36 -15.43
CA ASN A 225 -21.57 -15.97 -15.92
C ASN A 225 -20.94 -16.83 -14.82
N GLU A 226 -20.99 -18.15 -14.97
CA GLU A 226 -20.49 -19.13 -14.00
C GLU A 226 -19.00 -18.99 -13.67
N PHE A 227 -18.21 -18.37 -14.54
CA PHE A 227 -16.77 -18.15 -14.37
C PHE A 227 -16.41 -16.83 -13.67
N ILE A 228 -17.40 -16.03 -13.25
CA ILE A 228 -17.19 -14.79 -12.49
C ILE A 228 -17.62 -15.03 -11.04
N HIS A 229 -16.71 -14.86 -10.11
CA HIS A 229 -16.98 -15.09 -8.69
C HIS A 229 -16.71 -13.82 -7.88
N VAL A 230 -17.63 -13.47 -6.98
CA VAL A 230 -17.54 -12.29 -6.13
C VAL A 230 -17.56 -12.71 -4.67
N HIS A 231 -16.53 -12.35 -3.94
CA HIS A 231 -16.38 -12.62 -2.51
C HIS A 231 -16.32 -11.31 -1.73
N GLN A 232 -16.88 -11.31 -0.55
CA GLN A 232 -16.72 -10.21 0.39
C GLN A 232 -15.27 -10.09 0.86
N THR A 233 -14.96 -9.02 1.60
CA THR A 233 -13.66 -8.87 2.27
C THR A 233 -13.38 -10.08 3.16
N MET A 234 -12.20 -10.65 3.01
CA MET A 234 -11.73 -11.82 3.75
C MET A 234 -10.68 -11.41 4.79
N ALA A 235 -10.51 -12.22 5.83
CA ALA A 235 -9.37 -12.13 6.70
C ALA A 235 -8.06 -12.36 5.90
N GLN A 236 -6.97 -11.75 6.32
CA GLN A 236 -5.71 -11.81 5.57
C GLN A 236 -5.21 -13.24 5.34
N ARG A 237 -5.44 -14.15 6.31
CA ARG A 237 -5.09 -15.57 6.19
C ARG A 237 -5.92 -16.28 5.10
N GLU A 238 -7.23 -16.05 5.07
CA GLU A 238 -8.12 -16.62 4.06
C GLU A 238 -7.80 -16.09 2.67
N LEU A 239 -7.50 -14.79 2.55
CA LEU A 239 -7.05 -14.17 1.32
C LEU A 239 -5.74 -14.81 0.83
N ALA A 240 -4.77 -15.03 1.70
CA ALA A 240 -3.49 -15.64 1.35
C ALA A 240 -3.67 -17.09 0.85
N GLU A 241 -4.52 -17.89 1.52
CA GLU A 241 -4.87 -19.23 1.05
C GLU A 241 -5.51 -19.21 -0.33
N LEU A 242 -6.45 -18.27 -0.58
CA LEU A 242 -7.09 -18.12 -1.87
C LEU A 242 -6.08 -17.72 -2.96
N LEU A 243 -5.27 -16.69 -2.72
CA LEU A 243 -4.28 -16.19 -3.68
C LEU A 243 -3.29 -17.30 -4.07
N GLY A 244 -2.80 -18.07 -3.11
CA GLY A 244 -1.87 -19.17 -3.35
C GLY A 244 -2.37 -20.17 -4.41
N THR A 245 -3.70 -20.32 -4.57
CA THR A 245 -4.31 -21.23 -5.53
C THR A 245 -4.56 -20.59 -6.92
N CYS A 246 -4.47 -19.28 -7.06
CA CYS A 246 -4.73 -18.55 -8.30
C CYS A 246 -3.51 -18.52 -9.24
N HIS A 247 -3.71 -18.14 -10.50
CA HIS A 247 -2.66 -18.11 -11.53
C HIS A 247 -2.19 -16.69 -11.85
N VAL A 248 -3.12 -15.74 -11.96
CA VAL A 248 -2.83 -14.38 -12.42
C VAL A 248 -3.43 -13.34 -11.47
N GLY A 249 -2.59 -12.49 -10.91
CA GLY A 249 -2.99 -11.32 -10.14
C GLY A 249 -3.17 -10.10 -11.05
N LEU A 250 -4.32 -9.43 -10.95
CA LEU A 250 -4.69 -8.32 -11.84
C LEU A 250 -4.47 -6.95 -11.20
N LEU A 251 -3.85 -6.04 -11.95
CA LEU A 251 -3.61 -4.64 -11.57
C LEU A 251 -4.26 -3.70 -12.61
N PRO A 252 -5.59 -3.55 -12.62
CA PRO A 252 -6.32 -2.79 -13.63
C PRO A 252 -6.40 -1.28 -13.35
N MET A 253 -5.78 -0.79 -12.27
CA MET A 253 -5.89 0.62 -11.88
C MET A 253 -5.28 1.53 -12.96
N PRO A 254 -6.06 2.52 -13.48
CA PRO A 254 -5.57 3.43 -14.50
C PRO A 254 -4.50 4.37 -13.96
N GLU A 255 -3.71 4.98 -14.83
CA GLU A 255 -2.74 5.98 -14.42
C GLU A 255 -3.43 7.23 -13.86
N ARG A 256 -3.28 7.42 -12.56
CA ARG A 256 -3.65 8.65 -11.82
C ARG A 256 -2.55 8.96 -10.84
N THR A 257 -2.31 10.24 -10.57
CA THR A 257 -1.22 10.68 -9.69
C THR A 257 -1.14 9.90 -8.38
N VAL A 258 -2.27 9.71 -7.71
CA VAL A 258 -2.33 8.99 -6.42
C VAL A 258 -1.90 7.52 -6.54
N TRP A 259 -2.16 6.87 -7.66
CA TRP A 259 -1.78 5.47 -7.89
C TRP A 259 -0.43 5.31 -8.56
N ALA A 260 -0.07 6.25 -9.44
CA ALA A 260 1.26 6.29 -10.04
C ALA A 260 2.37 6.49 -8.99
N LEU A 261 2.05 7.12 -7.86
CA LEU A 261 2.99 7.32 -6.75
C LEU A 261 2.88 6.24 -5.65
N ALA A 262 1.89 5.35 -5.72
CA ALA A 262 1.65 4.33 -4.70
C ALA A 262 2.63 3.15 -4.79
N SER A 263 2.68 2.35 -3.72
CA SER A 263 3.24 1.00 -3.69
C SER A 263 2.12 0.04 -3.29
N PRO A 264 1.47 -0.65 -4.25
CA PRO A 264 0.29 -1.45 -3.97
C PRO A 264 0.65 -2.78 -3.30
N LEU A 265 0.11 -3.02 -2.09
CA LEU A 265 0.27 -4.28 -1.34
C LEU A 265 -0.07 -5.51 -2.20
N LYS A 266 -1.16 -5.46 -2.95
CA LYS A 266 -1.62 -6.58 -3.77
C LYS A 266 -0.58 -7.08 -4.78
N ARG A 267 0.26 -6.20 -5.34
CA ARG A 267 1.36 -6.60 -6.22
C ARG A 267 2.34 -7.51 -5.49
N SER A 268 2.75 -7.12 -4.28
CA SER A 268 3.66 -7.91 -3.45
C SER A 268 3.02 -9.22 -2.98
N GLU A 269 1.74 -9.18 -2.62
CA GLU A 269 0.96 -10.36 -2.20
C GLU A 269 0.77 -11.36 -3.36
N TYR A 270 0.53 -10.90 -4.58
CA TYR A 270 0.46 -11.77 -5.76
C TYR A 270 1.79 -12.48 -6.03
N LEU A 271 2.90 -11.73 -6.06
CA LEU A 271 4.22 -12.31 -6.32
C LEU A 271 4.65 -13.28 -5.22
N ALA A 272 4.40 -12.94 -3.95
CA ALA A 272 4.68 -13.84 -2.83
C ALA A 272 3.86 -15.14 -2.88
N SER A 273 2.65 -15.10 -3.44
CA SER A 273 1.78 -16.25 -3.65
C SER A 273 2.08 -17.02 -4.95
N GLY A 274 3.15 -16.65 -5.68
CA GLY A 274 3.57 -17.31 -6.92
C GLY A 274 2.62 -17.07 -8.10
N LEU A 275 1.98 -15.89 -8.17
CA LEU A 275 1.13 -15.53 -9.29
C LEU A 275 1.92 -14.75 -10.34
N LEU A 276 1.61 -14.98 -11.61
CA LEU A 276 1.91 -14.00 -12.65
C LEU A 276 1.13 -12.71 -12.36
N VAL A 277 1.75 -11.56 -12.58
CA VAL A 277 1.09 -10.26 -12.48
C VAL A 277 0.83 -9.70 -13.86
N PHE A 278 -0.42 -9.30 -14.11
CA PHE A 278 -0.82 -8.58 -15.30
C PHE A 278 -1.54 -7.28 -14.94
N GLY A 279 -1.13 -6.17 -15.55
CA GLY A 279 -1.68 -4.87 -15.17
C GLY A 279 -1.44 -3.74 -16.17
N ILE A 280 -2.00 -2.58 -15.84
CA ILE A 280 -1.78 -1.33 -16.57
C ILE A 280 -0.41 -0.77 -16.22
N ASP A 281 0.34 -0.33 -17.22
CA ASP A 281 1.68 0.23 -17.04
C ASP A 281 1.60 1.68 -16.53
N HIS A 282 2.05 1.87 -15.30
CA HIS A 282 2.34 3.18 -14.72
C HIS A 282 3.34 3.03 -13.55
N PRO A 283 4.02 4.11 -13.13
CA PRO A 283 5.10 4.02 -12.14
C PRO A 283 4.76 3.28 -10.85
N GLY A 284 3.53 3.41 -10.34
CA GLY A 284 3.10 2.71 -9.12
C GLY A 284 2.95 1.20 -9.26
N HIS A 285 2.76 0.68 -10.47
CA HIS A 285 2.72 -0.76 -10.73
C HIS A 285 4.10 -1.35 -11.04
N ARG A 286 5.02 -0.57 -11.58
CA ARG A 286 6.34 -1.04 -12.00
C ARG A 286 7.16 -1.57 -10.82
N LEU A 287 8.04 -2.50 -11.13
CA LEU A 287 9.12 -2.98 -10.27
C LEU A 287 10.44 -2.63 -10.95
N ASP A 288 11.39 -2.13 -10.19
CA ASP A 288 12.68 -1.73 -10.74
C ASP A 288 13.46 -2.95 -11.24
N GLY A 289 13.95 -2.88 -12.50
CA GLY A 289 14.81 -3.89 -13.08
C GLY A 289 14.14 -5.24 -13.39
N VAL A 290 12.80 -5.30 -13.36
CA VAL A 290 12.06 -6.52 -13.71
C VAL A 290 11.60 -6.46 -15.15
N ASP A 291 12.18 -7.31 -15.99
CA ASP A 291 11.72 -7.66 -17.34
C ASP A 291 11.58 -9.18 -17.37
N SER A 292 10.35 -9.68 -17.21
CA SER A 292 10.12 -11.10 -17.00
C SER A 292 8.74 -11.54 -17.52
N THR A 293 8.66 -12.81 -17.89
CA THR A 293 7.43 -13.43 -18.39
C THR A 293 6.30 -13.50 -17.34
N TRP A 294 6.63 -13.41 -16.06
CA TRP A 294 5.67 -13.44 -14.97
C TRP A 294 5.20 -12.05 -14.50
N PHE A 295 5.74 -10.95 -15.07
CA PHE A 295 5.36 -9.59 -14.70
C PHE A 295 5.10 -8.77 -15.97
N ASN A 296 3.84 -8.57 -16.31
CA ASN A 296 3.43 -7.99 -17.58
C ASN A 296 2.60 -6.73 -17.35
N LEU A 297 3.15 -5.58 -17.70
CA LEU A 297 2.45 -4.30 -17.67
C LEU A 297 2.27 -3.77 -19.08
N VAL A 298 1.10 -3.24 -19.39
CA VAL A 298 0.73 -2.77 -20.74
C VAL A 298 0.01 -1.43 -20.68
N PRO A 299 0.03 -0.62 -21.76
CA PRO A 299 -0.81 0.56 -21.86
C PRO A 299 -2.28 0.23 -21.58
N GLN A 300 -3.00 1.18 -21.00
CA GLN A 300 -4.41 0.95 -20.60
C GLN A 300 -5.30 0.54 -21.77
N GLU A 301 -5.09 1.13 -22.93
CA GLU A 301 -5.81 0.84 -24.18
C GLU A 301 -5.58 -0.59 -24.68
N ASP A 302 -4.43 -1.17 -24.39
CA ASP A 302 -4.07 -2.52 -24.82
C ASP A 302 -4.47 -3.61 -23.81
N PHE A 303 -5.02 -3.26 -22.65
CA PHE A 303 -5.27 -4.17 -21.53
C PHE A 303 -5.99 -5.46 -21.95
N HIS A 304 -7.08 -5.37 -22.72
CA HIS A 304 -7.84 -6.56 -23.11
C HIS A 304 -7.13 -7.39 -24.18
N LEU A 305 -6.50 -6.75 -25.18
CA LEU A 305 -5.82 -7.45 -26.26
C LEU A 305 -4.55 -8.15 -25.78
N ALA A 306 -3.75 -7.45 -25.01
CA ALA A 306 -2.53 -7.99 -24.44
C ALA A 306 -2.84 -9.06 -23.39
N GLY A 307 -3.83 -8.81 -22.53
CA GLY A 307 -4.31 -9.79 -21.56
C GLY A 307 -4.72 -11.11 -22.20
N LEU A 308 -5.51 -11.06 -23.28
CA LEU A 308 -5.89 -12.25 -24.02
C LEU A 308 -4.69 -13.01 -24.57
N LYS A 309 -3.69 -12.32 -25.15
CA LYS A 309 -2.45 -12.94 -25.63
C LYS A 309 -1.69 -13.64 -24.50
N ILE A 310 -1.61 -13.01 -23.32
CA ILE A 310 -0.96 -13.57 -22.14
C ILE A 310 -1.70 -14.82 -21.68
N LEU A 311 -3.03 -14.80 -21.61
CA LEU A 311 -3.82 -15.95 -21.19
C LEU A 311 -3.70 -17.13 -22.18
N LYS A 312 -3.67 -16.88 -23.49
CA LYS A 312 -3.40 -17.93 -24.51
C LYS A 312 -2.02 -18.54 -24.31
N ARG A 313 -0.99 -17.73 -24.13
CA ARG A 313 0.37 -18.23 -23.85
C ARG A 313 0.42 -19.07 -22.58
N LEU A 314 -0.27 -18.66 -21.50
CA LEU A 314 -0.31 -19.42 -20.26
C LEU A 314 -1.05 -20.77 -20.39
N ALA A 315 -2.08 -20.84 -21.24
CA ALA A 315 -2.77 -22.09 -21.52
C ALA A 315 -1.89 -23.08 -22.28
N GLU A 316 -1.00 -22.60 -23.15
CA GLU A 316 -0.05 -23.41 -23.93
C GLU A 316 1.21 -23.76 -23.11
N SER A 317 1.71 -22.84 -22.31
CA SER A 317 2.96 -22.97 -21.55
C SER A 317 2.85 -22.26 -20.19
N PRO A 318 2.53 -22.98 -19.12
CA PRO A 318 2.45 -22.41 -17.77
C PRO A 318 3.79 -21.78 -17.36
N VAL A 319 3.70 -20.59 -16.74
CA VAL A 319 4.87 -19.91 -16.15
C VAL A 319 5.21 -20.57 -14.81
N SER A 320 6.49 -20.68 -14.49
CA SER A 320 6.95 -21.14 -13.18
C SER A 320 6.42 -20.25 -12.07
N ILE A 321 5.92 -20.87 -11.01
CA ILE A 321 5.49 -20.19 -9.77
C ILE A 321 6.66 -19.77 -8.89
N ASP A 322 7.84 -20.34 -9.12
CA ASP A 322 9.03 -20.15 -8.28
C ASP A 322 9.69 -18.80 -8.53
N GLU A 323 9.72 -18.33 -9.80
CA GLU A 323 10.37 -17.06 -10.13
C GLU A 323 9.71 -15.84 -9.46
N PRO A 324 8.36 -15.62 -9.55
CA PRO A 324 7.73 -14.51 -8.84
C PRO A 324 7.89 -14.64 -7.31
N ARG A 325 7.85 -15.88 -6.79
CA ARG A 325 8.09 -16.15 -5.37
C ARG A 325 9.51 -15.77 -4.95
N ALA A 326 10.53 -16.23 -5.67
CA ALA A 326 11.94 -15.92 -5.38
C ALA A 326 12.19 -14.41 -5.41
N TYR A 327 11.60 -13.69 -6.38
CA TYR A 327 11.68 -12.23 -6.41
C TYR A 327 11.04 -11.61 -5.15
N ALA A 328 9.85 -12.08 -4.75
CA ALA A 328 9.17 -11.56 -3.57
C ALA A 328 9.98 -11.80 -2.28
N GLU A 329 10.60 -12.97 -2.13
CA GLU A 329 11.47 -13.31 -1.01
C GLU A 329 12.69 -12.39 -0.92
N LYS A 330 13.28 -12.07 -2.05
CA LYS A 330 14.46 -11.21 -2.11
C LYS A 330 14.14 -9.73 -1.89
N GLU A 331 13.05 -9.21 -2.47
CA GLU A 331 12.86 -7.77 -2.64
C GLU A 331 11.63 -7.21 -1.92
N LEU A 332 10.63 -8.05 -1.59
CA LEU A 332 9.32 -7.56 -1.17
C LEU A 332 8.93 -7.95 0.27
N GLY A 333 9.78 -8.64 1.02
CA GLY A 333 9.54 -8.90 2.43
C GLY A 333 9.53 -7.61 3.27
N TRP A 334 8.73 -7.57 4.33
CA TRP A 334 8.70 -6.43 5.26
C TRP A 334 10.08 -6.12 5.87
N ALA A 335 10.92 -7.13 6.09
CA ALA A 335 12.24 -6.95 6.70
C ALA A 335 13.05 -5.84 5.99
N SER A 336 13.15 -5.86 4.66
CA SER A 336 13.88 -4.84 3.89
C SER A 336 13.33 -3.41 4.08
N THR A 337 12.02 -3.27 4.23
CA THR A 337 11.38 -1.96 4.49
C THR A 337 11.68 -1.48 5.90
N ILE A 338 11.64 -2.40 6.87
CA ILE A 338 11.88 -2.10 8.27
C ILE A 338 13.35 -1.77 8.51
N ASP A 339 14.30 -2.48 7.88
CA ASP A 339 15.74 -2.18 7.94
C ASP A 339 16.04 -0.73 7.50
N ARG A 340 15.37 -0.27 6.43
CA ARG A 340 15.51 1.12 5.97
C ARG A 340 14.92 2.13 6.95
N LEU A 341 13.79 1.81 7.56
CA LEU A 341 13.16 2.66 8.58
C LEU A 341 14.06 2.76 9.82
N GLU A 342 14.50 1.62 10.34
CA GLU A 342 15.39 1.51 11.48
C GLU A 342 16.68 2.30 11.28
N ALA A 343 17.34 2.16 10.13
CA ALA A 343 18.58 2.87 9.82
C ALA A 343 18.41 4.40 9.95
N VAL A 344 17.32 4.95 9.44
CA VAL A 344 17.04 6.40 9.55
C VAL A 344 16.74 6.80 11.00
N LEU A 345 15.94 6.00 11.72
CA LEU A 345 15.59 6.30 13.12
C LEU A 345 16.83 6.23 14.04
N THR A 346 17.72 5.28 13.80
CA THR A 346 18.99 5.15 14.56
C THR A 346 19.89 6.37 14.35
N VAL A 347 20.03 6.85 13.12
CA VAL A 347 20.81 8.07 12.81
C VAL A 347 20.21 9.29 13.49
N LEU A 348 18.87 9.43 13.46
CA LEU A 348 18.20 10.55 14.13
C LEU A 348 18.43 10.52 15.64
N HIS A 349 18.36 9.34 16.25
CA HIS A 349 18.59 9.19 17.69
C HIS A 349 20.03 9.49 18.10
N GLN A 350 21.02 9.07 17.29
CA GLN A 350 22.45 9.30 17.59
C GLN A 350 22.87 10.76 17.43
N ASN A 351 22.24 11.51 16.56
CA ASN A 351 22.57 12.92 16.35
C ASN A 351 22.10 13.84 17.50
N ASP A 352 21.25 13.34 18.37
CA ASP A 352 20.71 14.05 19.54
C ASP A 352 21.45 13.67 20.84
N SER A 353 22.33 12.67 20.82
CA SER A 353 23.12 12.19 21.95
C SER A 353 24.49 12.85 21.99
#